data_f6eb3ebdc2bfe2b7ad384b189dbae631
#
_entry.id   f6eb3ebdc2bfe2b7ad384b189dbae631
#
_cell.length_a   1.000
_cell.length_b   1.000
_cell.length_c   1.000
_cell.angle_alpha   90.00
_cell.angle_beta   90.00
_cell.angle_gamma   90.00
#
_symmetry.space_group_name_H-M   'P 1'
#
loop_
_entity.id
_entity.type
_entity.pdbx_description
1 polymer ?
#
loop_
_entity_poly.entity_id
_entity_poly.type
_entity_poly.pdbx_seq_one_letter_code
_entity_poly.pdbx_strand_id
1 'polypeptide(L)'
;MASSGRTGTDDIVSGIMGKWATAFGSLDAGALASLYSTNAFFFGSNPSLYRGHDGVQAYFDALPRWRAPTVKFTDVRTAHAAPDLINVAGTASFVVEEGAQPLVVKITWVIVREDGDWKIVSHHVSSKTPLI
;
A
#
# COMPACT_ATOMS: atom_id res chain seq x y z
N MET A 1 -20.38 -18.78 11.35
CA MET A 1 -19.85 -18.36 11.42
C MET A 1 -19.05 -17.72 12.00
N ALA A 2 -19.22 -17.88 12.52
CA ALA A 2 -18.48 -17.28 13.35
C ALA A 2 -17.35 -16.65 13.21
N SER A 3 -16.88 -16.80 12.60
CA SER A 3 -15.62 -16.25 12.38
C SER A 3 -15.59 -14.85 11.88
N SER A 4 -16.71 -14.22 11.75
CA SER A 4 -16.75 -12.90 11.16
C SER A 4 -15.83 -11.90 11.88
N GLY A 5 -15.75 -11.98 13.19
CA GLY A 5 -14.88 -11.06 13.93
C GLY A 5 -13.41 -11.30 13.71
N ARG A 6 -13.04 -12.55 13.43
CA ARG A 6 -11.64 -12.88 13.25
C ARG A 6 -11.15 -12.68 11.85
N THR A 7 -12.03 -12.85 10.88
CA THR A 7 -11.63 -12.65 9.51
C THR A 7 -11.38 -11.20 9.21
N GLY A 8 -11.76 -10.33 10.11
CA GLY A 8 -11.67 -8.91 9.87
C GLY A 8 -10.28 -8.46 9.48
N THR A 9 -9.25 -8.89 10.20
CA THR A 9 -7.90 -8.36 9.96
C THR A 9 -7.39 -8.68 8.57
N ASP A 10 -7.39 -9.94 8.19
CA ASP A 10 -6.88 -10.32 6.87
C ASP A 10 -7.80 -9.82 5.76
N ASP A 11 -9.10 -9.83 5.97
CA ASP A 11 -10.06 -9.33 4.99
C ASP A 11 -9.93 -7.82 4.79
N ILE A 12 -9.70 -7.07 5.87
CA ILE A 12 -9.47 -5.63 5.78
C ILE A 12 -8.24 -5.35 4.94
N VAL A 13 -7.14 -6.03 5.23
CA VAL A 13 -5.87 -5.82 4.52
C VAL A 13 -5.99 -6.24 3.06
N SER A 14 -6.58 -7.42 2.80
CA SER A 14 -6.80 -7.88 1.43
C SER A 14 -7.68 -6.92 0.63
N GLY A 15 -8.69 -6.37 1.27
CA GLY A 15 -9.57 -5.40 0.62
C GLY A 15 -8.83 -4.14 0.21
N ILE A 16 -7.99 -3.62 1.09
CA ILE A 16 -7.19 -2.43 0.78
C ILE A 16 -6.17 -2.74 -0.30
N MET A 17 -5.49 -3.89 -0.22
CA MET A 17 -4.53 -4.29 -1.24
C MET A 17 -5.18 -4.47 -2.61
N GLY A 18 -6.38 -5.02 -2.65
CA GLY A 18 -7.13 -5.17 -3.91
C GLY A 18 -7.46 -3.81 -4.52
N LYS A 19 -7.93 -2.86 -3.71
CA LYS A 19 -8.22 -1.51 -4.19
C LYS A 19 -6.93 -0.82 -4.64
N TRP A 20 -5.86 -1.00 -3.89
CA TRP A 20 -4.57 -0.42 -4.22
C TRP A 20 -4.08 -0.93 -5.57
N ALA A 21 -4.14 -2.25 -5.79
CA ALA A 21 -3.70 -2.86 -7.03
C ALA A 21 -4.53 -2.37 -8.23
N THR A 22 -5.83 -2.27 -8.06
CA THR A 22 -6.73 -1.79 -9.12
C THR A 22 -6.42 -0.33 -9.47
N ALA A 23 -6.27 0.53 -8.46
CA ALA A 23 -5.98 1.93 -8.69
C ALA A 23 -4.59 2.12 -9.31
N PHE A 24 -3.61 1.33 -8.88
CA PHE A 24 -2.28 1.39 -9.46
C PHE A 24 -2.30 0.95 -10.92
N GLY A 25 -3.05 -0.09 -11.25
CA GLY A 25 -3.16 -0.59 -12.62
C GLY A 25 -3.73 0.43 -13.59
N SER A 26 -4.53 1.36 -13.13
CA SER A 26 -5.07 2.45 -13.93
C SER A 26 -4.33 3.77 -13.70
N LEU A 27 -3.30 3.78 -12.85
CA LEU A 27 -2.53 4.97 -12.44
C LEU A 27 -3.46 6.09 -11.95
N ASP A 28 -4.46 5.70 -11.17
CA ASP A 28 -5.44 6.63 -10.60
C ASP A 28 -4.92 7.14 -9.27
N ALA A 29 -4.21 8.26 -9.31
CA ALA A 29 -3.56 8.83 -8.12
C ALA A 29 -4.59 9.24 -7.07
N GLY A 30 -5.74 9.74 -7.47
CA GLY A 30 -6.80 10.11 -6.52
C GLY A 30 -7.36 8.90 -5.80
N ALA A 31 -7.60 7.80 -6.51
CA ALA A 31 -8.09 6.58 -5.90
C ALA A 31 -7.05 5.99 -4.95
N LEU A 32 -5.76 6.02 -5.32
CA LEU A 32 -4.69 5.58 -4.43
C LEU A 32 -4.64 6.44 -3.17
N ALA A 33 -4.63 7.76 -3.32
CA ALA A 33 -4.57 8.66 -2.18
C ALA A 33 -5.76 8.48 -1.23
N SER A 34 -6.93 8.11 -1.74
CA SER A 34 -8.11 7.90 -0.91
C SER A 34 -7.97 6.73 0.07
N LEU A 35 -7.01 5.85 -0.14
CA LEU A 35 -6.73 4.74 0.77
C LEU A 35 -5.85 5.15 1.95
N TYR A 36 -5.34 6.38 1.95
CA TYR A 36 -4.41 6.86 2.96
C TYR A 36 -5.09 7.86 3.90
N SER A 37 -4.62 7.87 5.13
CA SER A 37 -5.04 8.85 6.13
C SER A 37 -4.60 10.25 5.74
N THR A 38 -5.35 11.27 6.18
CA THR A 38 -4.91 12.67 6.04
C THR A 38 -3.61 12.92 6.82
N ASN A 39 -3.27 12.04 7.75
CA ASN A 39 -2.04 12.13 8.55
C ASN A 39 -0.99 11.14 8.08
N ALA A 40 -1.09 10.60 6.87
CA ALA A 40 -0.19 9.58 6.41
C ALA A 40 1.23 10.09 6.17
N PHE A 41 2.19 9.22 6.44
CA PHE A 41 3.56 9.37 5.98
C PHE A 41 3.84 8.30 4.94
N PHE A 42 4.48 8.68 3.85
CA PHE A 42 4.76 7.76 2.76
C PHE A 42 6.19 7.96 2.26
N PHE A 43 7.01 6.92 2.43
CA PHE A 43 8.29 6.79 1.77
C PHE A 43 8.12 5.79 0.63
N GLY A 44 8.20 6.27 -0.61
CA GLY A 44 8.08 5.42 -1.78
C GLY A 44 9.45 5.09 -2.38
N SER A 45 9.53 5.16 -3.70
CA SER A 45 10.74 4.76 -4.43
C SER A 45 11.84 5.81 -4.44
N ASN A 46 11.55 7.03 -4.03
CA ASN A 46 12.56 8.09 -3.94
C ASN A 46 12.78 8.47 -2.46
N PRO A 47 13.83 9.24 -2.14
CA PRO A 47 14.15 9.52 -0.74
C PRO A 47 13.26 10.55 -0.05
N SER A 48 12.31 11.14 -0.75
CA SER A 48 11.47 12.20 -0.17
C SER A 48 10.34 11.61 0.67
N LEU A 49 9.99 12.30 1.74
CA LEU A 49 8.81 11.97 2.54
C LEU A 49 7.60 12.72 1.98
N TYR A 50 6.54 11.96 1.66
CA TYR A 50 5.27 12.52 1.21
C TYR A 50 4.27 12.40 2.35
N ARG A 51 3.44 13.44 2.54
CA ARG A 51 2.59 13.56 3.71
C ARG A 51 1.16 13.84 3.31
N GLY A 52 0.24 13.10 3.96
CA GLY A 52 -1.19 13.29 3.79
C GLY A 52 -1.70 12.87 2.42
N HIS A 53 -2.99 13.09 2.18
CA HIS A 53 -3.61 12.78 0.90
C HIS A 53 -2.93 13.50 -0.25
N ASP A 54 -2.68 14.79 -0.10
CA ASP A 54 -2.13 15.60 -1.18
C ASP A 54 -0.72 15.15 -1.52
N GLY A 55 0.07 14.82 -0.52
CA GLY A 55 1.42 14.32 -0.73
C GLY A 55 1.44 12.98 -1.44
N VAL A 56 0.60 12.06 -1.01
CA VAL A 56 0.49 10.74 -1.63
C VAL A 56 0.02 10.88 -3.07
N GLN A 57 -0.99 11.72 -3.31
CA GLN A 57 -1.48 11.94 -4.67
C GLN A 57 -0.39 12.54 -5.55
N ALA A 58 0.37 13.50 -5.03
CA ALA A 58 1.46 14.11 -5.80
C ALA A 58 2.51 13.07 -6.19
N TYR A 59 2.82 12.14 -5.28
CA TYR A 59 3.76 11.08 -5.60
C TYR A 59 3.29 10.25 -6.79
N PHE A 60 2.04 9.79 -6.74
CA PHE A 60 1.52 8.92 -7.80
C PHE A 60 1.26 9.68 -9.09
N ASP A 61 0.89 10.96 -9.03
CA ASP A 61 0.74 11.79 -10.23
C ASP A 61 2.05 11.98 -10.97
N ALA A 62 3.17 11.93 -10.24
CA ALA A 62 4.49 12.13 -10.82
C ALA A 62 5.08 10.87 -11.45
N LEU A 63 4.44 9.72 -11.27
CA LEU A 63 4.94 8.48 -11.88
C LEU A 63 4.77 8.51 -13.40
N PRO A 64 5.67 7.81 -14.13
CA PRO A 64 5.48 7.68 -15.57
C PRO A 64 4.12 7.08 -15.91
N ARG A 65 3.57 7.48 -17.05
CA ARG A 65 2.27 6.97 -17.50
C ARG A 65 2.45 5.60 -18.16
N TRP A 66 2.84 4.62 -17.39
CA TRP A 66 3.01 3.25 -17.88
C TRP A 66 1.71 2.71 -18.46
N ARG A 67 1.84 1.78 -19.41
CA ARG A 67 0.70 1.10 -19.98
C ARG A 67 0.48 -0.19 -19.20
N ALA A 68 -0.67 -0.30 -18.52
CA ALA A 68 -1.06 -1.50 -17.79
C ALA A 68 -0.02 -2.00 -16.76
N PRO A 69 0.44 -1.13 -15.86
CA PRO A 69 1.32 -1.60 -14.78
C PRO A 69 0.53 -2.51 -13.84
N THR A 70 1.23 -3.45 -13.20
CA THR A 70 0.60 -4.36 -12.25
C THR A 70 1.41 -4.42 -10.97
N VAL A 71 0.75 -4.82 -9.89
CA VAL A 71 1.40 -5.12 -8.62
C VAL A 71 0.82 -6.40 -8.06
N LYS A 72 1.68 -7.19 -7.42
CA LYS A 72 1.28 -8.39 -6.72
C LYS A 72 1.89 -8.36 -5.34
N PHE A 73 1.04 -8.51 -4.32
CA PHE A 73 1.49 -8.57 -2.92
C PHE A 73 1.66 -10.02 -2.53
N THR A 74 2.79 -10.35 -1.92
CA THR A 74 3.11 -11.71 -1.50
C THR A 74 3.72 -11.69 -0.10
N ASP A 75 3.69 -12.85 0.57
CA ASP A 75 4.29 -13.01 1.91
C ASP A 75 3.76 -11.99 2.91
N VAL A 76 2.47 -11.68 2.79
CA VAL A 76 1.85 -10.66 3.64
C VAL A 76 1.60 -11.23 5.03
N ARG A 77 2.02 -10.48 6.04
CA ARG A 77 1.76 -10.80 7.44
C ARG A 77 1.05 -9.62 8.07
N THR A 78 0.07 -9.92 8.89
CA THR A 78 -0.75 -8.91 9.55
C THR A 78 -0.76 -9.15 11.05
N ALA A 79 -0.83 -8.05 11.81
CA ALA A 79 -0.99 -8.13 13.26
C ALA A 79 -1.94 -7.03 13.70
N HIS A 80 -3.05 -7.42 14.32
CA HIS A 80 -4.02 -6.47 14.87
C HIS A 80 -3.48 -5.99 16.22
N ALA A 81 -2.69 -4.92 16.19
CA ALA A 81 -1.91 -4.48 17.35
C ALA A 81 -2.74 -3.76 18.40
N ALA A 82 -3.87 -3.17 17.98
CA ALA A 82 -4.84 -2.50 18.84
C ALA A 82 -6.19 -2.54 18.14
N PRO A 83 -7.30 -2.25 18.82
CA PRO A 83 -8.62 -2.34 18.19
C PRO A 83 -8.74 -1.58 16.87
N ASP A 84 -8.07 -0.45 16.76
CA ASP A 84 -8.15 0.39 15.56
C ASP A 84 -6.82 0.49 14.83
N LEU A 85 -5.91 -0.48 15.02
CA LEU A 85 -4.60 -0.44 14.40
C LEU A 85 -4.14 -1.81 13.93
N ILE A 86 -3.80 -1.91 12.66
CA ILE A 86 -3.27 -3.13 12.05
C ILE A 86 -1.88 -2.83 11.50
N ASN A 87 -0.93 -3.70 11.85
CA ASN A 87 0.43 -3.65 11.36
C ASN A 87 0.57 -4.66 10.23
N VAL A 88 1.18 -4.26 9.11
CA VAL A 88 1.28 -5.10 7.90
C VAL A 88 2.72 -5.09 7.42
N ALA A 89 3.23 -6.26 7.05
CA ALA A 89 4.51 -6.37 6.37
C ALA A 89 4.37 -7.36 5.22
N GLY A 90 5.10 -7.13 4.15
CA GLY A 90 5.04 -8.04 3.02
C GLY A 90 6.00 -7.66 1.91
N THR A 91 5.80 -8.30 0.77
CA THR A 91 6.57 -8.06 -0.43
C THR A 91 5.62 -7.60 -1.53
N ALA A 92 6.05 -6.63 -2.32
CA ALA A 92 5.30 -6.18 -3.49
C ALA A 92 6.17 -6.37 -4.72
N SER A 93 5.59 -6.95 -5.77
CA SER A 93 6.26 -7.16 -7.04
C SER A 93 5.54 -6.31 -8.09
N PHE A 94 6.26 -5.37 -8.69
CA PHE A 94 5.71 -4.46 -9.68
C PHE A 94 6.21 -4.82 -11.06
N VAL A 95 5.31 -4.96 -12.02
CA VAL A 95 5.65 -5.04 -13.44
C VAL A 95 5.11 -3.77 -14.07
N VAL A 96 6.00 -2.80 -14.33
CA VAL A 96 5.56 -1.47 -14.74
C VAL A 96 5.34 -1.37 -16.24
N GLU A 97 6.00 -2.25 -17.02
CA GLU A 97 5.79 -2.31 -18.46
C GLU A 97 5.79 -3.76 -18.91
N GLU A 98 5.05 -4.06 -19.97
CA GLU A 98 5.02 -5.40 -20.53
C GLU A 98 6.42 -5.85 -20.91
N GLY A 99 6.81 -7.05 -20.46
CA GLY A 99 8.12 -7.60 -20.73
C GLY A 99 9.22 -7.11 -19.81
N ALA A 100 8.93 -6.15 -18.92
CA ALA A 100 9.93 -5.65 -17.98
C ALA A 100 10.17 -6.65 -16.85
N GLN A 101 11.38 -6.59 -16.28
CA GLN A 101 11.68 -7.38 -15.09
C GLN A 101 10.88 -6.85 -13.90
N PRO A 102 10.34 -7.73 -13.06
CA PRO A 102 9.64 -7.28 -11.86
C PRO A 102 10.54 -6.50 -10.93
N LEU A 103 10.00 -5.42 -10.36
CA LEU A 103 10.64 -4.67 -9.30
C LEU A 103 10.08 -5.18 -7.98
N VAL A 104 10.89 -5.90 -7.22
CA VAL A 104 10.45 -6.54 -5.98
C VAL A 104 10.95 -5.75 -4.79
N VAL A 105 10.04 -5.34 -3.92
CA VAL A 105 10.37 -4.50 -2.78
C VAL A 105 9.75 -5.07 -1.51
N LYS A 106 10.32 -4.67 -0.38
CA LYS A 106 9.71 -4.89 0.95
C LYS A 106 8.81 -3.73 1.25
N ILE A 107 7.65 -4.02 1.85
CA ILE A 107 6.74 -2.97 2.29
C ILE A 107 6.34 -3.18 3.74
N THR A 108 6.09 -2.08 4.41
CA THR A 108 5.36 -2.08 5.67
C THR A 108 4.26 -1.03 5.59
N TRP A 109 3.10 -1.37 6.15
CA TRP A 109 1.98 -0.46 6.30
C TRP A 109 1.53 -0.47 7.75
N VAL A 110 1.11 0.69 8.24
CA VAL A 110 0.29 0.77 9.43
C VAL A 110 -1.07 1.28 8.98
N ILE A 111 -2.10 0.54 9.33
CA ILE A 111 -3.48 0.85 8.94
C ILE A 111 -4.24 1.18 10.21
N VAL A 112 -4.95 2.30 10.21
CA VAL A 112 -5.75 2.73 11.34
C VAL A 112 -7.20 2.91 10.92
N ARG A 113 -8.13 2.75 11.87
CA ARG A 113 -9.53 3.03 11.61
C ARG A 113 -9.81 4.49 11.97
N GLU A 114 -10.29 5.25 10.98
CA GLU A 114 -10.64 6.66 11.11
C GLU A 114 -12.05 6.85 10.56
N ASP A 115 -12.94 7.42 11.35
CA ASP A 115 -14.29 7.73 10.92
C ASP A 115 -15.00 6.52 10.31
N GLY A 116 -14.75 5.34 10.89
CA GLY A 116 -15.36 4.10 10.43
C GLY A 116 -14.67 3.41 9.29
N ASP A 117 -13.64 4.03 8.69
CA ASP A 117 -12.91 3.44 7.56
C ASP A 117 -11.47 3.12 7.96
N TRP A 118 -10.92 2.07 7.35
CA TRP A 118 -9.53 1.71 7.56
C TRP A 118 -8.66 2.44 6.53
N LYS A 119 -7.64 3.17 7.01
CA LYS A 119 -6.76 4.00 6.18
C LYS A 119 -5.30 3.68 6.48
N ILE A 120 -4.45 3.77 5.45
CA ILE A 120 -3.01 3.61 5.62
C ILE A 120 -2.46 4.90 6.22
N VAL A 121 -1.84 4.82 7.39
CA VAL A 121 -1.26 5.99 8.05
C VAL A 121 0.26 6.02 7.91
N SER A 122 0.86 4.88 7.59
CA SER A 122 2.31 4.82 7.36
C SER A 122 2.58 3.79 6.28
N HIS A 123 3.41 4.14 5.32
CA HIS A 123 3.79 3.27 4.21
C HIS A 123 5.27 3.47 3.92
N HIS A 124 6.02 2.40 3.96
CA HIS A 124 7.45 2.42 3.67
C HIS A 124 7.78 1.34 2.64
N VAL A 125 8.52 1.73 1.64
CA VAL A 125 9.02 0.84 0.57
C VAL A 125 10.53 0.80 0.65
N SER A 126 11.10 -0.39 0.54
CA SER A 126 12.56 -0.52 0.49
C SER A 126 12.96 -1.66 -0.41
N SER A 127 14.19 -1.59 -0.90
CA SER A 127 14.75 -2.63 -1.78
C SER A 127 14.92 -3.94 -1.01
N LYS A 128 14.77 -5.04 -1.70
CA LYS A 128 15.08 -6.35 -1.13
C LYS A 128 16.57 -6.62 -1.07
N THR A 129 17.38 -5.85 -1.77
CA THR A 129 18.83 -6.03 -1.76
C THR A 129 19.38 -5.72 -0.37
N PRO A 130 20.15 -6.64 0.24
CA PRO A 130 20.73 -6.38 1.56
C PRO A 130 21.71 -5.22 1.53
N LEU A 131 21.73 -4.45 2.61
CA LEU A 131 22.72 -3.39 2.78
C LEU A 131 23.98 -3.90 3.49
N ILE A 132 23.80 -5.02 4.20
CA ILE A 132 24.91 -5.61 4.98
C ILE A 132 24.89 -7.12 4.83
#